data_75d821dfa334b7d941f99b65c9f7efae
#
_entry.id   75d821dfa334b7d941f99b65c9f7efae
#
_cell.length_a   1.000
_cell.length_b   1.000
_cell.length_c   1.000
_cell.angle_alpha   90.00
_cell.angle_beta   90.00
_cell.angle_gamma   90.00
#
_symmetry.space_group_name_H-M   'P 1'
#
loop_
_entity.id
_entity.type
_entity.pdbx_description
1 polymer ?
#
loop_
_entity_poly.entity_id
_entity_poly.type
_entity_poly.pdbx_seq_one_letter_code
_entity_poly.pdbx_strand_id
1 'polypeptide(L)'
;MKKLIAYSSVAHMGFVTLGIFTMTQQGIEGSIFQMISHGLVSAALFLCVGVVYDRLHTRLINRYGGLVSIMPKYAIVFMVFTLGALGLPGTSGFIGEFLVLMGAFKKNILVATIASLGVILGAAYMLWLYKRIIFGKLINEDVKKMVDLKRFEIVTLWLLVLPIIFFGFYPEPLINSIEVSVANMIDMIDLDKINKLALGE
;
A
#
# COMPACT_ATOMS: atom_id res chain seq x y z
N MET A 1 -4.68 -8.42 -14.21
CA MET A 1 -4.53 -8.37 -12.78
C MET A 1 -3.10 -8.02 -12.36
N LYS A 2 -2.07 -8.86 -12.60
CA LYS A 2 -0.68 -8.60 -12.20
C LYS A 2 -0.16 -7.20 -12.57
N LYS A 3 -0.36 -6.75 -13.82
CA LYS A 3 0.11 -5.43 -14.27
C LYS A 3 -0.51 -4.28 -13.49
N LEU A 4 -1.81 -4.35 -13.16
CA LEU A 4 -2.49 -3.30 -12.40
C LEU A 4 -1.90 -3.18 -11.00
N ILE A 5 -1.69 -4.31 -10.29
CA ILE A 5 -1.05 -4.31 -8.96
C ILE A 5 0.41 -3.84 -9.05
N ALA A 6 1.16 -4.19 -10.10
CA ALA A 6 2.52 -3.69 -10.30
C ALA A 6 2.55 -2.16 -10.51
N TYR A 7 1.62 -1.60 -11.27
CA TYR A 7 1.54 -0.14 -11.45
C TYR A 7 1.05 0.60 -10.21
N SER A 8 0.20 -0.02 -9.37
CA SER A 8 -0.13 0.57 -8.07
C SER A 8 1.10 0.70 -7.16
N SER A 9 2.03 -0.26 -7.24
CA SER A 9 3.32 -0.13 -6.52
C SER A 9 4.11 1.10 -6.94
N VAL A 10 4.13 1.43 -8.23
CA VAL A 10 4.79 2.65 -8.73
C VAL A 10 4.15 3.91 -8.15
N ALA A 11 2.80 3.94 -8.05
CA ALA A 11 2.08 5.06 -7.45
C ALA A 11 2.43 5.25 -5.97
N HIS A 12 2.44 4.16 -5.18
CA HIS A 12 2.83 4.21 -3.75
C HIS A 12 4.30 4.64 -3.56
N MET A 13 5.22 4.20 -4.44
CA MET A 13 6.61 4.67 -4.41
C MET A 13 6.73 6.15 -4.77
N GLY A 14 5.79 6.69 -5.55
CA GLY A 14 5.65 8.13 -5.78
C GLY A 14 5.41 8.91 -4.48
N PHE A 15 4.58 8.39 -3.56
CA PHE A 15 4.41 8.96 -2.21
C PHE A 15 5.71 8.91 -1.40
N VAL A 16 6.42 7.79 -1.44
CA VAL A 16 7.73 7.67 -0.76
C VAL A 16 8.69 8.75 -1.26
N THR A 17 8.82 8.90 -2.57
CA THR A 17 9.67 9.93 -3.17
C THR A 17 9.24 11.33 -2.74
N LEU A 18 7.93 11.63 -2.81
CA LEU A 18 7.38 12.90 -2.38
C LEU A 18 7.77 13.20 -0.93
N GLY A 19 7.55 12.26 -0.01
CA GLY A 19 7.82 12.46 1.41
C GLY A 19 9.30 12.71 1.70
N ILE A 20 10.22 12.00 1.06
CA ILE A 20 11.66 12.25 1.17
C ILE A 20 12.00 13.68 0.73
N PHE A 21 11.48 14.12 -0.41
CA PHE A 21 11.77 15.46 -0.95
C PHE A 21 11.07 16.60 -0.19
N THR A 22 10.14 16.33 0.73
CA THR A 22 9.61 17.37 1.61
C THR A 22 10.65 17.89 2.60
N MET A 23 11.67 17.08 2.93
CA MET A 23 12.68 17.39 3.96
C MET A 23 12.02 17.82 5.29
N THR A 24 10.92 17.18 5.63
CA THR A 24 10.22 17.34 6.91
C THR A 24 10.25 16.04 7.69
N GLN A 25 10.27 16.11 9.01
CA GLN A 25 10.30 14.92 9.86
C GLN A 25 9.15 13.97 9.50
N GLN A 26 7.91 14.45 9.48
CA GLN A 26 6.76 13.64 9.13
C GLN A 26 6.83 13.05 7.71
N GLY A 27 7.34 13.81 6.74
CA GLY A 27 7.46 13.34 5.36
C GLY A 27 8.45 12.20 5.22
N ILE A 28 9.61 12.31 5.89
CA ILE A 28 10.66 11.27 5.83
C ILE A 28 10.24 10.04 6.64
N GLU A 29 9.73 10.22 7.88
CA GLU A 29 9.19 9.13 8.68
C GLU A 29 8.07 8.38 7.95
N GLY A 30 7.12 9.14 7.36
CA GLY A 30 6.04 8.59 6.54
C GLY A 30 6.55 7.82 5.34
N SER A 31 7.62 8.29 4.69
CA SER A 31 8.25 7.59 3.55
C SER A 31 8.85 6.26 3.96
N ILE A 32 9.60 6.22 5.06
CA ILE A 32 10.20 4.98 5.57
C ILE A 32 9.10 4.00 6.00
N PHE A 33 8.09 4.50 6.72
CA PHE A 33 6.94 3.69 7.13
C PHE A 33 6.20 3.13 5.90
N GLN A 34 5.98 3.97 4.86
CA GLN A 34 5.31 3.54 3.63
C GLN A 34 6.11 2.48 2.87
N MET A 35 7.43 2.53 2.85
CA MET A 35 8.26 1.47 2.24
C MET A 35 8.00 0.11 2.91
N ILE A 36 7.98 0.06 4.25
CA ILE A 36 7.72 -1.17 5.01
C ILE A 36 6.29 -1.66 4.79
N SER A 37 5.31 -0.77 4.94
CA SER A 37 3.89 -1.07 4.74
C SER A 37 3.62 -1.58 3.32
N HIS A 38 4.16 -0.89 2.31
CA HIS A 38 4.01 -1.28 0.92
C HIS A 38 4.66 -2.65 0.64
N GLY A 39 5.80 -2.95 1.24
CA GLY A 39 6.43 -4.27 1.15
C GLY A 39 5.49 -5.39 1.60
N LEU A 40 4.82 -5.21 2.74
CA LEU A 40 3.85 -6.17 3.27
C LEU A 40 2.61 -6.30 2.38
N VAL A 41 1.99 -5.17 2.03
CA VAL A 41 0.74 -5.14 1.26
C VAL A 41 0.95 -5.63 -0.18
N SER A 42 2.02 -5.22 -0.84
CA SER A 42 2.31 -5.64 -2.22
C SER A 42 2.64 -7.13 -2.29
N ALA A 43 3.45 -7.65 -1.36
CA ALA A 43 3.72 -9.09 -1.26
C ALA A 43 2.42 -9.88 -1.11
N ALA A 44 1.54 -9.44 -0.21
CA ALA A 44 0.23 -10.06 0.03
C ALA A 44 -0.66 -10.06 -1.23
N LEU A 45 -0.76 -8.93 -1.93
CA LEU A 45 -1.52 -8.82 -3.18
C LEU A 45 -0.95 -9.72 -4.29
N PHE A 46 0.39 -9.81 -4.41
CA PHE A 46 1.00 -10.72 -5.39
C PHE A 46 0.80 -12.18 -5.04
N LEU A 47 0.80 -12.55 -3.75
CA LEU A 47 0.43 -13.90 -3.31
C LEU A 47 -1.04 -14.20 -3.67
N CYS A 48 -1.96 -13.27 -3.47
CA CYS A 48 -3.35 -13.41 -3.91
C CYS A 48 -3.46 -13.64 -5.42
N VAL A 49 -2.66 -12.93 -6.23
CA VAL A 49 -2.56 -13.18 -7.68
C VAL A 49 -2.05 -14.60 -7.96
N GLY A 50 -1.04 -15.07 -7.20
CA GLY A 50 -0.50 -16.41 -7.30
C GLY A 50 -1.57 -17.47 -7.06
N VAL A 51 -2.30 -17.33 -5.96
CA VAL A 51 -3.39 -18.25 -5.57
C VAL A 51 -4.42 -18.47 -6.70
N VAL A 52 -4.89 -17.41 -7.33
CA VAL A 52 -5.87 -17.57 -8.43
C VAL A 52 -5.22 -18.00 -9.73
N TYR A 53 -3.95 -17.61 -9.95
CA TYR A 53 -3.18 -18.04 -11.12
C TYR A 53 -2.92 -19.56 -11.11
N ASP A 54 -2.57 -20.13 -9.97
CA ASP A 54 -2.31 -21.57 -9.83
C ASP A 54 -3.54 -22.44 -10.14
N ARG A 55 -4.74 -21.84 -10.06
CA ARG A 55 -6.01 -22.51 -10.35
C ARG A 55 -6.46 -22.39 -11.81
N LEU A 56 -6.22 -21.22 -12.44
CA LEU A 56 -6.72 -20.93 -13.78
C LEU A 56 -5.63 -20.67 -14.83
N HIS A 57 -4.36 -20.60 -14.43
CA HIS A 57 -3.20 -20.30 -15.28
C HIS A 57 -3.37 -19.05 -16.18
N THR A 58 -4.22 -18.09 -15.77
CA THR A 58 -4.43 -16.83 -16.49
C THR A 58 -4.35 -15.63 -15.53
N ARG A 59 -3.99 -14.47 -16.06
CA ARG A 59 -3.92 -13.20 -15.31
C ARG A 59 -4.89 -12.15 -15.85
N LEU A 60 -5.77 -12.57 -16.78
CA LEU A 60 -6.75 -11.70 -17.41
C LEU A 60 -7.94 -11.49 -16.48
N ILE A 61 -8.24 -10.22 -16.15
CA ILE A 61 -9.33 -9.87 -15.22
C ILE A 61 -10.70 -10.34 -15.72
N ASN A 62 -10.91 -10.26 -17.05
CA ASN A 62 -12.18 -10.66 -17.68
C ASN A 62 -12.47 -12.18 -17.65
N ARG A 63 -11.48 -13.00 -17.30
CA ARG A 63 -11.66 -14.45 -17.11
C ARG A 63 -12.18 -14.79 -15.71
N TYR A 64 -12.01 -13.90 -14.76
CA TYR A 64 -12.51 -14.03 -13.39
C TYR A 64 -13.87 -13.34 -13.23
N GLY A 65 -14.61 -13.71 -12.21
CA GLY A 65 -15.87 -13.09 -11.82
C GLY A 65 -16.62 -13.99 -10.86
N GLY A 66 -17.31 -13.40 -9.87
CA GLY A 66 -18.13 -14.13 -8.92
C GLY A 66 -17.37 -15.03 -7.95
N LEU A 67 -16.08 -14.76 -7.72
CA LEU A 67 -15.25 -15.56 -6.82
C LEU A 67 -15.78 -15.58 -5.37
N VAL A 68 -16.57 -14.59 -4.96
CA VAL A 68 -17.18 -14.58 -3.62
C VAL A 68 -18.01 -15.83 -3.35
N SER A 69 -18.69 -16.37 -4.36
CA SER A 69 -19.55 -17.54 -4.21
C SER A 69 -18.78 -18.86 -4.13
N ILE A 70 -17.55 -18.90 -4.65
CA ILE A 70 -16.75 -20.14 -4.78
C ILE A 70 -15.58 -20.12 -3.81
N MET A 71 -14.94 -18.96 -3.62
CA MET A 71 -13.77 -18.77 -2.78
C MET A 71 -14.02 -17.65 -1.75
N PRO A 72 -14.96 -17.83 -0.79
CA PRO A 72 -15.31 -16.78 0.17
C PRO A 72 -14.14 -16.41 1.09
N LYS A 73 -13.31 -17.37 1.50
CA LYS A 73 -12.13 -17.10 2.34
C LYS A 73 -11.10 -16.24 1.58
N TYR A 74 -10.86 -16.57 0.31
CA TYR A 74 -10.03 -15.75 -0.56
C TYR A 74 -10.58 -14.33 -0.69
N ALA A 75 -11.88 -14.18 -0.90
CA ALA A 75 -12.53 -12.88 -1.04
C ALA A 75 -12.29 -11.98 0.18
N ILE A 76 -12.43 -12.53 1.40
CA ILE A 76 -12.21 -11.78 2.65
C ILE A 76 -10.74 -11.32 2.74
N VAL A 77 -9.80 -12.23 2.57
CA VAL A 77 -8.37 -11.89 2.70
C VAL A 77 -7.92 -10.91 1.63
N PHE A 78 -8.38 -11.11 0.38
CA PHE A 78 -8.09 -10.18 -0.72
C PHE A 78 -8.70 -8.79 -0.48
N MET A 79 -9.89 -8.69 0.20
CA MET A 79 -10.45 -7.42 0.63
C MET A 79 -9.53 -6.70 1.62
N VAL A 80 -9.04 -7.38 2.66
CA VAL A 80 -8.14 -6.79 3.65
C VAL A 80 -6.90 -6.19 2.98
N PHE A 81 -6.26 -6.93 2.06
CA PHE A 81 -5.09 -6.42 1.34
C PHE A 81 -5.44 -5.29 0.37
N THR A 82 -6.61 -5.34 -0.25
CA THR A 82 -7.12 -4.25 -1.08
C THR A 82 -7.30 -2.98 -0.25
N LEU A 83 -7.91 -3.08 0.93
CA LEU A 83 -8.10 -1.97 1.86
C LEU A 83 -6.76 -1.45 2.38
N GLY A 84 -5.79 -2.33 2.64
CA GLY A 84 -4.42 -1.95 2.97
C GLY A 84 -3.72 -1.14 1.87
N ALA A 85 -3.94 -1.52 0.60
CA ALA A 85 -3.43 -0.80 -0.55
C ALA A 85 -4.18 0.52 -0.84
N LEU A 86 -5.41 0.67 -0.36
CA LEU A 86 -6.16 1.92 -0.46
C LEU A 86 -5.76 2.95 0.61
N GLY A 87 -4.96 2.55 1.60
CA GLY A 87 -4.71 3.39 2.76
C GLY A 87 -5.97 3.62 3.60
N LEU A 88 -6.78 2.57 3.85
CA LEU A 88 -7.91 2.68 4.76
C LEU A 88 -7.41 2.89 6.21
N PRO A 89 -7.98 3.86 6.97
CA PRO A 89 -7.69 4.00 8.40
C PRO A 89 -7.82 2.66 9.15
N GLY A 90 -6.80 2.33 9.97
CA GLY A 90 -6.69 1.03 10.62
C GLY A 90 -5.84 0.00 9.84
N THR A 91 -5.27 0.39 8.71
CA THR A 91 -4.24 -0.38 7.99
C THR A 91 -2.93 0.37 7.93
N SER A 92 -1.82 -0.36 7.82
CA SER A 92 -0.49 0.24 7.77
C SER A 92 -0.28 1.19 6.60
N GLY A 93 -0.95 0.96 5.45
CA GLY A 93 -0.88 1.84 4.28
C GLY A 93 -1.34 3.27 4.56
N PHE A 94 -2.37 3.43 5.39
CA PHE A 94 -2.88 4.75 5.76
C PHE A 94 -1.84 5.61 6.48
N ILE A 95 -1.13 5.02 7.45
CA ILE A 95 -0.19 5.78 8.29
C ILE A 95 0.93 6.39 7.45
N GLY A 96 1.55 5.60 6.57
CA GLY A 96 2.64 6.08 5.72
C GLY A 96 2.20 7.19 4.77
N GLU A 97 1.11 6.98 4.03
CA GLU A 97 0.60 7.98 3.08
C GLU A 97 0.12 9.26 3.78
N PHE A 98 -0.53 9.13 4.92
CA PHE A 98 -1.00 10.26 5.71
C PHE A 98 0.15 11.13 6.21
N LEU A 99 1.20 10.53 6.78
CA LEU A 99 2.39 11.26 7.23
C LEU A 99 3.11 11.96 6.09
N VAL A 100 3.22 11.31 4.93
CA VAL A 100 3.79 11.93 3.71
C VAL A 100 2.98 13.15 3.28
N LEU A 101 1.66 13.02 3.22
CA LEU A 101 0.78 14.15 2.87
C LEU A 101 0.87 15.28 3.89
N MET A 102 0.96 14.97 5.18
CA MET A 102 1.16 15.99 6.24
C MET A 102 2.49 16.72 6.07
N GLY A 103 3.57 16.00 5.77
CA GLY A 103 4.87 16.58 5.45
C GLY A 103 4.83 17.47 4.21
N ALA A 104 4.17 16.99 3.15
CA ALA A 104 4.00 17.76 1.91
C ALA A 104 3.15 19.03 2.14
N PHE A 105 2.08 18.93 2.93
CA PHE A 105 1.20 20.05 3.25
C PHE A 105 1.94 21.18 3.98
N LYS A 106 2.85 20.84 4.89
CA LYS A 106 3.70 21.84 5.59
C LYS A 106 4.64 22.59 4.63
N LYS A 107 5.05 21.97 3.53
CA LYS A 107 5.97 22.59 2.55
C LYS A 107 5.24 23.33 1.45
N ASN A 108 4.21 22.70 0.85
CA ASN A 108 3.47 23.27 -0.27
C ASN A 108 2.08 22.65 -0.36
N ILE A 109 1.06 23.45 -0.06
CA ILE A 109 -0.33 23.05 -0.07
C ILE A 109 -0.80 22.56 -1.46
N LEU A 110 -0.32 23.14 -2.54
CA LEU A 110 -0.70 22.77 -3.90
C LEU A 110 -0.16 21.38 -4.25
N VAL A 111 1.09 21.09 -3.89
CA VAL A 111 1.70 19.77 -4.09
C VAL A 111 0.95 18.71 -3.28
N ALA A 112 0.64 18.98 -2.02
CA ALA A 112 -0.12 18.07 -1.18
C ALA A 112 -1.54 17.81 -1.73
N THR A 113 -2.20 18.85 -2.22
CA THR A 113 -3.55 18.73 -2.83
C THR A 113 -3.50 17.88 -4.10
N ILE A 114 -2.53 18.08 -4.98
CA ILE A 114 -2.37 17.24 -6.18
C ILE A 114 -2.03 15.80 -5.79
N ALA A 115 -1.14 15.61 -4.82
CA ALA A 115 -0.78 14.27 -4.34
C ALA A 115 -1.98 13.52 -3.75
N SER A 116 -2.89 14.20 -3.03
CA SER A 116 -4.09 13.57 -2.46
C SER A 116 -5.03 12.99 -3.53
N LEU A 117 -5.02 13.52 -4.76
CA LEU A 117 -5.75 12.93 -5.88
C LEU A 117 -5.22 11.53 -6.23
N GLY A 118 -3.93 11.27 -5.97
CA GLY A 118 -3.33 9.95 -6.15
C GLY A 118 -3.99 8.89 -5.27
N VAL A 119 -4.33 9.23 -4.02
CA VAL A 119 -5.05 8.32 -3.10
C VAL A 119 -6.45 8.00 -3.66
N ILE A 120 -7.17 9.01 -4.12
CA ILE A 120 -8.52 8.84 -4.69
C ILE A 120 -8.48 7.95 -5.93
N LEU A 121 -7.53 8.19 -6.83
CA LEU A 121 -7.36 7.39 -8.04
C LEU A 121 -6.92 5.95 -7.69
N GLY A 122 -6.05 5.79 -6.69
CA GLY A 122 -5.65 4.50 -6.12
C GLY A 122 -6.85 3.70 -5.66
N ALA A 123 -7.71 4.32 -4.86
CA ALA A 123 -8.95 3.72 -4.40
C ALA A 123 -9.86 3.29 -5.56
N ALA A 124 -10.04 4.15 -6.55
CA ALA A 124 -10.90 3.88 -7.68
C ALA A 124 -10.49 2.63 -8.46
N TYR A 125 -9.20 2.50 -8.86
CA TYR A 125 -8.78 1.35 -9.67
C TYR A 125 -8.67 0.06 -8.85
N MET A 126 -8.30 0.11 -7.56
CA MET A 126 -8.23 -1.08 -6.72
C MET A 126 -9.62 -1.63 -6.39
N LEU A 127 -10.57 -0.77 -6.03
CA LEU A 127 -11.96 -1.18 -5.82
C LEU A 127 -12.61 -1.70 -7.11
N TRP A 128 -12.28 -1.10 -8.25
CA TRP A 128 -12.71 -1.60 -9.56
C TRP A 128 -12.15 -3.01 -9.83
N LEU A 129 -10.87 -3.26 -9.51
CA LEU A 129 -10.26 -4.57 -9.63
C LEU A 129 -10.98 -5.59 -8.74
N TYR A 130 -11.17 -5.25 -7.46
CA TYR A 130 -11.85 -6.10 -6.49
C TYR A 130 -13.28 -6.44 -6.96
N LYS A 131 -14.06 -5.42 -7.33
CA LYS A 131 -15.43 -5.58 -7.84
C LYS A 131 -15.49 -6.55 -9.02
N ARG A 132 -14.57 -6.43 -9.96
CA ARG A 132 -14.56 -7.27 -11.16
C ARG A 132 -14.23 -8.73 -10.88
N ILE A 133 -13.32 -8.98 -9.97
CA ILE A 133 -12.84 -10.34 -9.66
C ILE A 133 -13.80 -11.03 -8.68
N ILE A 134 -14.19 -10.33 -7.64
CA ILE A 134 -14.95 -10.93 -6.52
C ILE A 134 -16.45 -10.90 -6.78
N PHE A 135 -17.01 -9.76 -7.19
CA PHE A 135 -18.46 -9.56 -7.38
C PHE A 135 -18.91 -9.64 -8.85
N GLY A 136 -18.01 -9.86 -9.78
CA GLY A 136 -18.34 -9.99 -11.20
C GLY A 136 -19.27 -11.18 -11.45
N LYS A 137 -19.90 -11.22 -12.65
CA LYS A 137 -20.75 -12.35 -13.04
C LYS A 137 -19.92 -13.63 -13.20
N LEU A 138 -20.40 -14.73 -12.63
CA LEU A 138 -19.79 -16.06 -12.76
C LEU A 138 -20.19 -16.68 -14.11
N ILE A 139 -19.46 -16.36 -15.17
CA ILE A 139 -19.77 -16.80 -16.54
C ILE A 139 -18.94 -18.03 -16.93
N ASN A 140 -17.68 -18.10 -16.49
CA ASN A 140 -16.74 -19.13 -16.93
C ASN A 140 -16.87 -20.40 -16.12
N GLU A 141 -17.06 -21.53 -16.78
CA GLU A 141 -17.17 -22.85 -16.15
C GLU A 141 -15.90 -23.28 -15.40
N ASP A 142 -14.71 -22.87 -15.90
CA ASP A 142 -13.44 -23.15 -15.25
C ASP A 142 -13.37 -22.50 -13.85
N VAL A 143 -13.95 -21.31 -13.70
CA VAL A 143 -14.02 -20.61 -12.41
C VAL A 143 -14.91 -21.34 -11.42
N LYS A 144 -16.03 -21.92 -11.88
CA LYS A 144 -16.95 -22.68 -11.04
C LYS A 144 -16.30 -23.91 -10.39
N LYS A 145 -15.25 -24.46 -11.01
CA LYS A 145 -14.54 -25.65 -10.52
C LYS A 145 -13.38 -25.30 -9.57
N MET A 146 -13.12 -24.00 -9.32
CA MET A 146 -12.05 -23.59 -8.41
C MET A 146 -12.35 -24.00 -6.97
N VAL A 147 -11.28 -24.35 -6.26
CA VAL A 147 -11.34 -24.68 -4.83
C VAL A 147 -10.82 -23.50 -4.02
N ASP A 148 -11.46 -23.20 -2.89
CA ASP A 148 -11.06 -22.11 -1.99
C ASP A 148 -9.64 -22.35 -1.40
N LEU A 149 -9.17 -21.46 -0.58
CA LEU A 149 -7.83 -21.45 0.00
C LEU A 149 -7.52 -22.77 0.74
N LYS A 150 -6.36 -23.35 0.43
CA LYS A 150 -5.79 -24.47 1.18
C LYS A 150 -5.29 -23.98 2.55
N ARG A 151 -5.13 -24.86 3.52
CA ARG A 151 -4.65 -24.53 4.87
C ARG A 151 -3.33 -23.75 4.86
N PHE A 152 -2.38 -24.18 4.05
CA PHE A 152 -1.08 -23.49 3.93
C PHE A 152 -1.25 -22.05 3.37
N GLU A 153 -2.06 -21.88 2.32
CA GLU A 153 -2.33 -20.54 1.74
C GLU A 153 -2.99 -19.62 2.77
N ILE A 154 -3.94 -20.14 3.56
CA ILE A 154 -4.59 -19.38 4.63
C ILE A 154 -3.55 -18.91 5.65
N VAL A 155 -2.71 -19.80 6.16
CA VAL A 155 -1.68 -19.45 7.16
C VAL A 155 -0.73 -18.38 6.61
N THR A 156 -0.24 -18.55 5.38
CA THR A 156 0.68 -17.60 4.75
C THR A 156 0.04 -16.21 4.57
N LEU A 157 -1.21 -16.16 4.13
CA LEU A 157 -1.91 -14.89 3.92
C LEU A 157 -2.25 -14.22 5.26
N TRP A 158 -2.71 -14.96 6.27
CA TRP A 158 -2.97 -14.42 7.60
C TRP A 158 -1.72 -13.90 8.31
N LEU A 159 -0.57 -14.53 8.06
CA LEU A 159 0.71 -14.03 8.57
C LEU A 159 1.01 -12.59 8.07
N LEU A 160 0.52 -12.22 6.89
CA LEU A 160 0.66 -10.87 6.34
C LEU A 160 -0.49 -9.93 6.77
N VAL A 161 -1.69 -10.46 7.02
CA VAL A 161 -2.81 -9.66 7.55
C VAL A 161 -2.47 -9.07 8.91
N LEU A 162 -1.87 -9.88 9.79
CA LEU A 162 -1.57 -9.46 11.16
C LEU A 162 -0.70 -8.20 11.25
N PRO A 163 0.48 -8.13 10.62
CA PRO A 163 1.30 -6.92 10.69
C PRO A 163 0.67 -5.72 9.97
N ILE A 164 -0.09 -5.91 8.90
CA ILE A 164 -0.78 -4.82 8.20
C ILE A 164 -1.79 -4.14 9.12
N ILE A 165 -2.57 -4.92 9.89
CA ILE A 165 -3.53 -4.38 10.85
C ILE A 165 -2.81 -3.87 12.09
N PHE A 166 -1.84 -4.63 12.63
CA PHE A 166 -1.10 -4.23 13.81
C PHE A 166 -0.46 -2.85 13.66
N PHE A 167 0.32 -2.64 12.59
CA PHE A 167 0.94 -1.34 12.32
C PHE A 167 -0.05 -0.25 11.88
N GLY A 168 -1.26 -0.63 11.48
CA GLY A 168 -2.34 0.31 11.21
C GLY A 168 -2.95 0.93 12.47
N PHE A 169 -2.97 0.17 13.58
CA PHE A 169 -3.46 0.64 14.88
C PHE A 169 -2.34 1.08 15.83
N TYR A 170 -1.17 0.49 15.73
CA TYR A 170 -0.04 0.74 16.60
C TYR A 170 1.25 0.98 15.79
N PRO A 171 1.39 2.17 15.17
CA PRO A 171 2.55 2.51 14.35
C PRO A 171 3.81 2.86 15.17
N GLU A 172 3.65 3.21 16.47
CA GLU A 172 4.71 3.71 17.33
C GLU A 172 6.00 2.88 17.33
N PRO A 173 5.99 1.53 17.36
CA PRO A 173 7.23 0.76 17.39
C PRO A 173 8.14 1.02 16.18
N LEU A 174 7.56 1.27 15.01
CA LEU A 174 8.32 1.60 13.81
C LEU A 174 8.75 3.08 13.81
N ILE A 175 7.83 3.99 14.15
CA ILE A 175 8.10 5.43 14.15
C ILE A 175 9.20 5.76 15.17
N ASN A 176 9.07 5.31 16.43
CA ASN A 176 10.04 5.58 17.49
C ASN A 176 11.45 5.04 17.16
N SER A 177 11.54 3.95 16.38
CA SER A 177 12.85 3.40 15.97
C SER A 177 13.61 4.27 14.97
N ILE A 178 12.91 5.13 14.23
CA ILE A 178 13.50 5.98 13.17
C ILE A 178 13.50 7.47 13.53
N GLU A 179 12.67 7.90 14.46
CA GLU A 179 12.42 9.31 14.82
C GLU A 179 13.71 10.07 15.10
N VAL A 180 14.55 9.57 16.01
CA VAL A 180 15.81 10.22 16.40
C VAL A 180 16.79 10.31 15.22
N SER A 181 16.87 9.27 14.39
CA SER A 181 17.76 9.27 13.23
C SER A 181 17.31 10.26 12.17
N VAL A 182 16.01 10.38 11.95
CA VAL A 182 15.42 11.34 11.00
C VAL A 182 15.61 12.77 11.51
N ALA A 183 15.37 13.03 12.79
CA ALA A 183 15.59 14.33 13.42
C ALA A 183 17.05 14.80 13.24
N ASN A 184 18.00 13.95 13.63
CA ASN A 184 19.43 14.25 13.47
C ASN A 184 19.83 14.53 12.01
N MET A 185 19.26 13.79 11.06
CA MET A 185 19.53 14.01 9.63
C MET A 185 19.02 15.39 9.17
N ILE A 186 17.84 15.81 9.61
CA ILE A 186 17.26 17.11 9.26
C ILE A 186 18.10 18.23 9.88
N ASP A 187 18.49 18.10 11.14
CA ASP A 187 19.32 19.09 11.84
C ASP A 187 20.68 19.29 11.13
N MET A 188 21.31 18.20 10.68
CA MET A 188 22.56 18.30 9.91
C MET A 188 22.36 19.07 8.59
N ILE A 189 21.26 18.84 7.87
CA ILE A 189 20.95 19.52 6.61
C ILE A 189 20.71 21.03 6.84
N ASP A 190 20.03 21.38 7.91
CA ASP A 190 19.74 22.78 8.24
C ASP A 190 20.99 23.52 8.72
N LEU A 191 21.87 22.88 9.48
CA LEU A 191 23.19 23.43 9.84
C LEU A 191 24.06 23.67 8.62
N ASP A 192 24.09 22.75 7.66
CA ASP A 192 24.86 22.92 6.41
C ASP A 192 24.34 24.10 5.58
N LYS A 193 23.03 24.30 5.51
CA LYS A 193 22.42 25.48 4.87
C LYS A 193 22.80 26.78 5.57
N ILE A 194 22.77 26.82 6.90
CA ILE A 194 23.15 28.00 7.68
C ILE A 194 24.63 28.36 7.45
N ASN A 195 25.51 27.35 7.46
CA ASN A 195 26.93 27.54 7.21
C ASN A 195 27.21 28.06 5.79
N LYS A 196 26.56 27.54 4.76
CA LYS A 196 26.69 28.04 3.37
C LYS A 196 26.22 29.49 3.24
N LEU A 197 25.09 29.83 3.85
CA LEU A 197 24.59 31.21 3.86
C LEU A 197 25.56 32.18 4.60
N ALA A 198 26.21 31.71 5.66
CA ALA A 198 27.18 32.49 6.40
C ALA A 198 28.52 32.71 5.63
N LEU A 199 28.87 31.77 4.74
CA LEU A 199 30.05 31.84 3.87
C LEU A 199 29.80 32.58 2.55
N GLY A 200 28.55 32.94 2.25
CA GLY A 200 28.20 33.66 1.01
C GLY A 200 28.19 32.80 -0.25
N GLU A 201 28.02 31.48 -0.09
CA GLU A 201 27.92 30.47 -1.19
C GLU A 201 26.43 30.20 -1.60
#